data_6624381641cbba518fdd66a5e8bd0933
#
_entry.id   6624381641cbba518fdd66a5e8bd0933
#
_cell.length_a   1.000
_cell.length_b   1.000
_cell.length_c   1.000
_cell.angle_alpha   90.00
_cell.angle_beta   90.00
_cell.angle_gamma   90.00
#
_symmetry.space_group_name_H-M   'P 1'
#
loop_
_entity.id
_entity.type
_entity.pdbx_description
1 polymer ?
#
loop_
_entity_poly.entity_id
_entity_poly.type
_entity_poly.pdbx_seq_one_letter_code
_entity_poly.pdbx_strand_id
1 'polypeptide(L)'
;MEHKALRVIISGGGTGGHIFPAVSIAGKLKELNPETEILFVGANGKMEMEKVPAAGYKIVGLPITGLQRQLTLKNIINDLSVPFRVVSSISKARRIIKEFKPQVAIGVGGYASAPLLMAATKMGIPSLIQEQNGFAGLTNKKLGGKVQCICVAYEGMERFFPADKIVMTGNPIRSVFVPCTQEMKEEGVKEYGLDPAKKHIFVVGGSLGSSKFNQSMRKWISEGCPGSEGVDVLWQCGKYYKAGIDQFMAEETAKNPALKDTVRYSDFIGRMDLAYAAADVVISRSGASSVSELCAAHKAVVFIPSPNVAEDHQTHNAMALVRKDAAMIVKDADAMEKMMPTALELLRKPEKIASLEENAGKMALPDAARKIADEIYKLV
;
A
#
# COMPACT_ATOMS: atom_id res chain seq x y z
N MET A 1 -18.13 -24.72 6.18
CA MET A 1 -19.41 -24.26 5.60
C MET A 1 -19.17 -23.94 4.15
N GLU A 2 -19.99 -24.42 3.27
CA GLU A 2 -19.91 -24.12 1.84
C GLU A 2 -20.44 -22.69 1.62
N HIS A 3 -19.59 -21.80 1.08
CA HIS A 3 -19.98 -20.44 0.80
C HIS A 3 -20.82 -20.37 -0.48
N LYS A 4 -21.98 -19.73 -0.44
CA LYS A 4 -22.82 -19.56 -1.63
C LYS A 4 -22.15 -18.63 -2.66
N ALA A 5 -22.43 -18.86 -3.94
CA ALA A 5 -21.99 -17.94 -5.00
C ALA A 5 -22.66 -16.58 -4.85
N LEU A 6 -21.90 -15.50 -5.00
CA LEU A 6 -22.38 -14.12 -4.89
C LEU A 6 -22.19 -13.35 -6.18
N ARG A 7 -23.02 -12.32 -6.35
CA ARG A 7 -22.76 -11.24 -7.32
C ARG A 7 -22.31 -9.99 -6.59
N VAL A 8 -21.04 -9.65 -6.74
CA VAL A 8 -20.36 -8.60 -5.97
C VAL A 8 -19.89 -7.49 -6.88
N ILE A 9 -20.24 -6.24 -6.54
CA ILE A 9 -19.71 -5.08 -7.23
C ILE A 9 -18.68 -4.36 -6.35
N ILE A 10 -17.47 -4.12 -6.88
CA ILE A 10 -16.35 -3.57 -6.12
C ILE A 10 -15.85 -2.28 -6.77
N SER A 11 -15.56 -1.25 -5.97
CA SER A 11 -14.88 -0.06 -6.43
C SER A 11 -13.68 0.29 -5.55
N GLY A 12 -12.55 0.46 -6.19
CA GLY A 12 -11.30 0.92 -5.58
C GLY A 12 -10.36 1.37 -6.68
N GLY A 13 -9.78 2.55 -6.55
CA GLY A 13 -8.96 3.06 -7.65
C GLY A 13 -8.22 4.35 -7.33
N GLY A 14 -7.58 4.89 -8.36
CA GLY A 14 -6.76 6.10 -8.30
C GLY A 14 -5.31 5.83 -7.88
N THR A 15 -5.05 4.85 -7.04
CA THR A 15 -3.71 4.44 -6.59
C THR A 15 -3.64 2.94 -6.33
N GLY A 16 -2.43 2.38 -6.34
CA GLY A 16 -2.21 0.97 -5.98
C GLY A 16 -2.73 0.61 -4.59
N GLY A 17 -2.68 1.56 -3.64
CA GLY A 17 -3.19 1.38 -2.27
C GLY A 17 -4.68 1.09 -2.17
N HIS A 18 -5.49 1.42 -3.19
CA HIS A 18 -6.91 1.05 -3.26
C HIS A 18 -7.16 -0.13 -4.21
N ILE A 19 -6.36 -0.25 -5.28
CA ILE A 19 -6.56 -1.26 -6.31
C ILE A 19 -6.19 -2.65 -5.78
N PHE A 20 -5.01 -2.80 -5.20
CA PHE A 20 -4.54 -4.10 -4.74
C PHE A 20 -5.37 -4.69 -3.58
N PRO A 21 -5.78 -3.92 -2.55
CA PRO A 21 -6.74 -4.40 -1.57
C PRO A 21 -8.07 -4.86 -2.19
N ALA A 22 -8.60 -4.11 -3.17
CA ALA A 22 -9.83 -4.49 -3.86
C ALA A 22 -9.67 -5.82 -4.63
N VAL A 23 -8.54 -6.00 -5.33
CA VAL A 23 -8.21 -7.25 -6.03
C VAL A 23 -7.99 -8.40 -5.05
N SER A 24 -7.36 -8.17 -3.90
CA SER A 24 -7.17 -9.20 -2.86
C SER A 24 -8.51 -9.67 -2.27
N ILE A 25 -9.44 -8.76 -2.01
CA ILE A 25 -10.81 -9.11 -1.57
C ILE A 25 -11.53 -9.95 -2.64
N ALA A 26 -11.45 -9.50 -3.91
CA ALA A 26 -12.04 -10.24 -5.03
C ALA A 26 -11.46 -11.64 -5.18
N GLY A 27 -10.13 -11.76 -5.07
CA GLY A 27 -9.44 -13.06 -5.11
C GLY A 27 -9.89 -14.00 -4.01
N LYS A 28 -10.04 -13.49 -2.77
CA LYS A 28 -10.50 -14.30 -1.64
C LYS A 28 -11.96 -14.74 -1.83
N LEU A 29 -12.84 -13.90 -2.34
CA LEU A 29 -14.22 -14.28 -2.63
C LEU A 29 -14.30 -15.40 -3.71
N LYS A 30 -13.45 -15.33 -4.73
CA LYS A 30 -13.31 -16.37 -5.76
C LYS A 30 -12.71 -17.67 -5.23
N GLU A 31 -11.76 -17.60 -4.31
CA GLU A 31 -11.19 -18.76 -3.62
C GLU A 31 -12.25 -19.48 -2.77
N LEU A 32 -13.10 -18.72 -2.08
CA LEU A 32 -14.19 -19.25 -1.25
C LEU A 32 -15.32 -19.87 -2.07
N ASN A 33 -15.65 -19.30 -3.20
CA ASN A 33 -16.56 -19.86 -4.18
C ASN A 33 -16.21 -19.36 -5.60
N PRO A 34 -15.70 -20.26 -6.47
CA PRO A 34 -15.31 -19.93 -7.85
C PRO A 34 -16.45 -19.38 -8.73
N GLU A 35 -17.70 -19.73 -8.42
CA GLU A 35 -18.89 -19.25 -9.16
C GLU A 35 -19.29 -17.81 -8.80
N THR A 36 -18.66 -17.20 -7.79
CA THR A 36 -18.93 -15.79 -7.42
C THR A 36 -18.60 -14.86 -8.60
N GLU A 37 -19.59 -14.08 -9.04
CA GLU A 37 -19.42 -13.10 -10.10
C GLU A 37 -18.95 -11.76 -9.53
N ILE A 38 -17.89 -11.21 -10.08
CA ILE A 38 -17.29 -9.95 -9.63
C ILE A 38 -17.23 -8.93 -10.78
N LEU A 39 -17.77 -7.74 -10.53
CA LEU A 39 -17.67 -6.61 -11.41
C LEU A 39 -16.99 -5.43 -10.71
N PHE A 40 -15.91 -4.93 -11.29
CA PHE A 40 -15.28 -3.71 -10.80
C PHE A 40 -15.88 -2.46 -11.44
N VAL A 41 -15.85 -1.37 -10.68
CA VAL A 41 -16.20 -0.03 -11.15
C VAL A 41 -15.06 0.92 -10.80
N GLY A 42 -14.47 1.55 -11.82
CA GLY A 42 -13.32 2.45 -11.71
C GLY A 42 -13.59 3.82 -12.31
N ALA A 43 -12.61 4.71 -12.30
CA ALA A 43 -12.64 6.00 -12.99
C ALA A 43 -11.96 5.89 -14.36
N ASN A 44 -12.59 6.44 -15.41
CA ASN A 44 -12.04 6.40 -16.76
C ASN A 44 -10.62 6.99 -16.81
N GLY A 45 -9.72 6.31 -17.54
CA GLY A 45 -8.34 6.76 -17.76
C GLY A 45 -7.46 6.73 -16.51
N LYS A 46 -7.84 5.98 -15.48
CA LYS A 46 -7.05 5.78 -14.26
C LYS A 46 -6.43 4.38 -14.24
N MET A 47 -5.46 4.21 -13.34
CA MET A 47 -4.65 2.98 -13.21
C MET A 47 -5.48 1.71 -13.06
N GLU A 48 -6.62 1.78 -12.39
CA GLU A 48 -7.52 0.65 -12.20
C GLU A 48 -8.05 0.07 -13.52
N MET A 49 -8.24 0.92 -14.55
CA MET A 49 -8.73 0.48 -15.86
C MET A 49 -7.74 -0.45 -16.59
N GLU A 50 -6.47 -0.45 -16.16
CA GLU A 50 -5.41 -1.33 -16.67
C GLU A 50 -5.14 -2.50 -15.70
N LYS A 51 -4.98 -2.19 -14.41
CA LYS A 51 -4.53 -3.16 -13.40
C LYS A 51 -5.58 -4.19 -13.03
N VAL A 52 -6.86 -3.81 -13.03
CA VAL A 52 -7.96 -4.75 -12.71
C VAL A 52 -8.15 -5.79 -13.82
N PRO A 53 -8.18 -5.43 -15.13
CA PRO A 53 -8.18 -6.45 -16.20
C PRO A 53 -6.94 -7.32 -16.20
N ALA A 54 -5.76 -6.77 -15.92
CA ALA A 54 -4.53 -7.55 -15.78
C ALA A 54 -4.59 -8.59 -14.64
N ALA A 55 -5.44 -8.35 -13.63
CA ALA A 55 -5.75 -9.30 -12.55
C ALA A 55 -6.90 -10.27 -12.89
N GLY A 56 -7.42 -10.26 -14.12
CA GLY A 56 -8.46 -11.17 -14.60
C GLY A 56 -9.90 -10.78 -14.31
N TYR A 57 -10.16 -9.51 -13.90
CA TYR A 57 -11.51 -9.05 -13.58
C TYR A 57 -12.08 -8.08 -14.60
N LYS A 58 -13.40 -8.13 -14.79
CA LYS A 58 -14.13 -7.14 -15.61
C LYS A 58 -14.24 -5.81 -14.85
N ILE A 59 -14.08 -4.69 -15.55
CA ILE A 59 -14.23 -3.35 -15.00
C ILE A 59 -15.03 -2.43 -15.92
N VAL A 60 -15.85 -1.58 -15.33
CA VAL A 60 -16.58 -0.51 -16.03
C VAL A 60 -16.15 0.85 -15.47
N GLY A 61 -15.77 1.77 -16.36
CA GLY A 61 -15.31 3.10 -15.98
C GLY A 61 -16.45 4.10 -15.80
N LEU A 62 -16.39 4.94 -14.77
CA LEU A 62 -17.25 6.10 -14.55
C LEU A 62 -16.56 7.38 -15.06
N PRO A 63 -17.31 8.39 -15.52
CA PRO A 63 -16.76 9.67 -16.00
C PRO A 63 -16.40 10.60 -14.83
N ILE A 64 -15.81 10.07 -13.77
CA ILE A 64 -15.42 10.83 -12.58
C ILE A 64 -13.93 11.09 -12.57
N THR A 65 -13.57 12.29 -12.10
CA THR A 65 -12.18 12.68 -11.82
C THR A 65 -12.11 13.26 -10.42
N GLY A 66 -10.95 13.15 -9.77
CA GLY A 66 -10.73 13.85 -8.51
C GLY A 66 -10.57 15.35 -8.68
N LEU A 67 -10.82 16.08 -7.61
CA LEU A 67 -10.47 17.50 -7.50
C LEU A 67 -8.95 17.66 -7.69
N GLN A 68 -8.57 18.63 -8.52
CA GLN A 68 -7.16 18.91 -8.77
C GLN A 68 -6.62 19.85 -7.69
N ARG A 69 -5.48 19.49 -7.08
CA ARG A 69 -4.90 20.26 -5.97
C ARG A 69 -4.21 21.55 -6.40
N GLN A 70 -3.82 21.67 -7.66
CA GLN A 70 -3.16 22.87 -8.17
C GLN A 70 -4.19 23.88 -8.70
N LEU A 71 -4.15 25.08 -8.17
CA LEU A 71 -5.01 26.20 -8.60
C LEU A 71 -4.47 26.80 -9.92
N THR A 72 -4.74 26.14 -11.04
CA THR A 72 -4.54 26.70 -12.38
C THR A 72 -5.88 27.02 -13.01
N LEU A 73 -5.95 27.99 -13.94
CA LEU A 73 -7.19 28.33 -14.66
C LEU A 73 -7.82 27.09 -15.31
N LYS A 74 -7.02 26.19 -15.87
CA LYS A 74 -7.48 24.93 -16.45
C LYS A 74 -8.11 24.01 -15.40
N ASN A 75 -7.54 23.96 -14.19
CA ASN A 75 -8.04 23.16 -13.08
C ASN A 75 -9.32 23.74 -12.49
N ILE A 76 -9.44 25.06 -12.39
CA ILE A 76 -10.66 25.75 -11.94
C ILE A 76 -11.82 25.43 -12.87
N ILE A 77 -11.62 25.52 -14.20
CA ILE A 77 -12.65 25.16 -15.19
C ILE A 77 -13.02 23.67 -15.11
N ASN A 78 -12.03 22.79 -14.91
CA ASN A 78 -12.28 21.37 -14.71
C ASN A 78 -13.06 21.10 -13.42
N ASP A 79 -12.75 21.80 -12.35
CA ASP A 79 -13.41 21.64 -11.05
C ASP A 79 -14.86 22.14 -11.07
N LEU A 80 -15.23 23.15 -11.87
CA LEU A 80 -16.61 23.56 -12.13
C LEU A 80 -17.46 22.44 -12.76
N SER A 81 -16.84 21.53 -13.51
CA SER A 81 -17.52 20.37 -14.11
C SER A 81 -17.70 19.19 -13.13
N VAL A 82 -17.04 19.19 -11.97
CA VAL A 82 -17.07 18.08 -11.01
C VAL A 82 -18.47 17.75 -10.51
N PRO A 83 -19.36 18.71 -10.14
CA PRO A 83 -20.73 18.40 -9.73
C PRO A 83 -21.52 17.64 -10.81
N PHE A 84 -21.42 18.06 -12.07
CA PHE A 84 -22.07 17.39 -13.20
C PHE A 84 -21.52 15.98 -13.42
N ARG A 85 -20.20 15.81 -13.31
CA ARG A 85 -19.55 14.49 -13.42
C ARG A 85 -19.96 13.57 -12.28
N VAL A 86 -20.11 14.08 -11.06
CA VAL A 86 -20.62 13.31 -9.92
C VAL A 86 -22.04 12.82 -10.18
N VAL A 87 -22.95 13.70 -10.60
CA VAL A 87 -24.35 13.34 -10.92
C VAL A 87 -24.40 12.31 -12.06
N SER A 88 -23.66 12.56 -13.14
CA SER A 88 -23.55 11.63 -14.28
C SER A 88 -22.99 10.28 -13.85
N SER A 89 -21.97 10.28 -13.00
CA SER A 89 -21.36 9.04 -12.47
C SER A 89 -22.33 8.26 -11.57
N ILE A 90 -23.12 8.93 -10.72
CA ILE A 90 -24.16 8.28 -9.91
C ILE A 90 -25.25 7.69 -10.82
N SER A 91 -25.68 8.39 -11.85
CA SER A 91 -26.66 7.89 -12.82
C SER A 91 -26.13 6.65 -13.55
N LYS A 92 -24.88 6.70 -14.03
CA LYS A 92 -24.22 5.55 -14.68
C LYS A 92 -24.07 4.38 -13.72
N ALA A 93 -23.65 4.64 -12.46
CA ALA A 93 -23.53 3.61 -11.43
C ALA A 93 -24.88 2.90 -11.16
N ARG A 94 -25.98 3.66 -11.09
CA ARG A 94 -27.34 3.07 -10.96
C ARG A 94 -27.70 2.15 -12.12
N ARG A 95 -27.34 2.51 -13.36
CA ARG A 95 -27.56 1.68 -14.54
C ARG A 95 -26.76 0.39 -14.44
N ILE A 96 -25.47 0.47 -14.11
CA ILE A 96 -24.59 -0.69 -13.91
C ILE A 96 -25.15 -1.62 -12.83
N ILE A 97 -25.60 -1.08 -11.69
CA ILE A 97 -26.22 -1.87 -10.61
C ILE A 97 -27.48 -2.56 -11.08
N LYS A 98 -28.36 -1.90 -11.84
CA LYS A 98 -29.60 -2.50 -12.40
C LYS A 98 -29.29 -3.64 -13.38
N GLU A 99 -28.28 -3.48 -14.22
CA GLU A 99 -27.86 -4.47 -15.21
C GLU A 99 -27.16 -5.66 -14.55
N PHE A 100 -26.22 -5.42 -13.64
CA PHE A 100 -25.43 -6.46 -12.97
C PHE A 100 -26.18 -7.12 -11.81
N LYS A 101 -27.12 -6.44 -11.16
CA LYS A 101 -27.93 -6.93 -10.02
C LYS A 101 -27.06 -7.50 -8.88
N PRO A 102 -26.13 -6.73 -8.32
CA PRO A 102 -25.27 -7.19 -7.24
C PRO A 102 -26.08 -7.43 -5.96
N GLN A 103 -25.67 -8.42 -5.16
CA GLN A 103 -26.18 -8.68 -3.82
C GLN A 103 -25.49 -7.79 -2.78
N VAL A 104 -24.25 -7.37 -3.05
CA VAL A 104 -23.46 -6.52 -2.17
C VAL A 104 -22.55 -5.57 -2.96
N ALA A 105 -22.32 -4.37 -2.43
CA ALA A 105 -21.42 -3.39 -2.99
C ALA A 105 -20.28 -3.07 -2.02
N ILE A 106 -19.04 -3.04 -2.54
CA ILE A 106 -17.83 -2.85 -1.75
C ILE A 106 -17.10 -1.60 -2.24
N GLY A 107 -16.74 -0.71 -1.33
CA GLY A 107 -15.90 0.45 -1.58
C GLY A 107 -14.57 0.35 -0.86
N VAL A 108 -13.48 0.40 -1.62
CA VAL A 108 -12.11 0.32 -1.08
C VAL A 108 -11.42 1.69 -1.10
N GLY A 109 -12.15 2.73 -1.48
CA GLY A 109 -11.63 4.08 -1.62
C GLY A 109 -11.37 4.49 -3.07
N GLY A 110 -10.95 5.74 -3.25
CA GLY A 110 -10.79 6.35 -4.56
C GLY A 110 -12.05 7.04 -5.07
N TYR A 111 -11.92 7.75 -6.21
CA TYR A 111 -12.98 8.64 -6.71
C TYR A 111 -14.23 7.90 -7.18
N ALA A 112 -14.08 6.71 -7.77
CA ALA A 112 -15.20 5.93 -8.29
C ALA A 112 -16.03 5.25 -7.18
N SER A 113 -15.44 5.04 -6.01
CA SER A 113 -16.10 4.41 -4.87
C SER A 113 -17.28 5.24 -4.36
N ALA A 114 -17.14 6.58 -4.31
CA ALA A 114 -18.22 7.45 -3.84
C ALA A 114 -19.51 7.33 -4.69
N PRO A 115 -19.54 7.56 -6.01
CA PRO A 115 -20.76 7.46 -6.79
C PRO A 115 -21.32 6.04 -6.82
N LEU A 116 -20.49 5.01 -6.83
CA LEU A 116 -20.98 3.62 -6.76
C LEU A 116 -21.73 3.35 -5.46
N LEU A 117 -21.11 3.61 -4.29
CA LEU A 117 -21.74 3.32 -3.01
C LEU A 117 -22.91 4.25 -2.71
N MET A 118 -22.87 5.51 -3.16
CA MET A 118 -24.03 6.40 -3.09
C MET A 118 -25.24 5.87 -3.90
N ALA A 119 -24.99 5.26 -5.04
CA ALA A 119 -26.04 4.62 -5.83
C ALA A 119 -26.53 3.32 -5.14
N ALA A 120 -25.62 2.45 -4.74
CA ALA A 120 -25.93 1.17 -4.10
C ALA A 120 -26.75 1.35 -2.82
N THR A 121 -26.32 2.21 -1.89
CA THR A 121 -27.03 2.46 -0.63
C THR A 121 -28.42 3.07 -0.86
N LYS A 122 -28.59 3.96 -1.86
CA LYS A 122 -29.91 4.50 -2.23
C LYS A 122 -30.82 3.47 -2.89
N MET A 123 -30.27 2.42 -3.47
CA MET A 123 -31.03 1.32 -4.09
C MET A 123 -31.25 0.15 -3.12
N GLY A 124 -30.89 0.28 -1.85
CA GLY A 124 -31.07 -0.75 -0.84
C GLY A 124 -30.11 -1.91 -0.97
N ILE A 125 -29.03 -1.79 -1.75
CA ILE A 125 -27.99 -2.82 -1.85
C ILE A 125 -27.10 -2.79 -0.60
N PRO A 126 -26.96 -3.89 0.15
CA PRO A 126 -26.04 -3.99 1.26
C PRO A 126 -24.63 -3.53 0.86
N SER A 127 -24.00 -2.71 1.67
CA SER A 127 -22.73 -2.07 1.29
C SER A 127 -21.71 -2.10 2.41
N LEU A 128 -20.45 -2.32 2.05
CA LEU A 128 -19.30 -2.36 2.93
C LEU A 128 -18.24 -1.40 2.41
N ILE A 129 -17.53 -0.72 3.33
CA ILE A 129 -16.29 -0.01 3.00
C ILE A 129 -15.11 -0.64 3.72
N GLN A 130 -13.94 -0.61 3.06
CA GLN A 130 -12.66 -0.96 3.65
C GLN A 130 -11.77 0.29 3.68
N GLU A 131 -11.27 0.65 4.87
CA GLU A 131 -10.34 1.76 5.08
C GLU A 131 -8.96 1.23 5.41
N GLN A 132 -7.98 1.58 4.58
CA GLN A 132 -6.63 1.06 4.67
C GLN A 132 -5.74 1.84 5.63
N ASN A 133 -6.04 3.09 5.90
CA ASN A 133 -5.16 4.03 6.59
C ASN A 133 -5.60 4.30 8.02
N GLY A 134 -4.67 4.68 8.88
CA GLY A 134 -4.95 5.16 10.23
C GLY A 134 -5.65 6.53 10.30
N PHE A 135 -5.89 7.15 9.14
CA PHE A 135 -6.71 8.36 8.99
C PHE A 135 -7.66 8.17 7.80
N ALA A 136 -8.96 8.23 8.07
CA ALA A 136 -9.96 7.89 7.07
C ALA A 136 -10.00 8.89 5.91
N GLY A 137 -10.07 8.37 4.68
CA GLY A 137 -10.24 9.16 3.49
C GLY A 137 -11.62 9.87 3.43
N LEU A 138 -11.66 11.04 2.79
CA LEU A 138 -12.88 11.86 2.71
C LEU A 138 -14.10 11.11 2.15
N THR A 139 -13.89 10.26 1.14
CA THR A 139 -14.94 9.42 0.57
C THR A 139 -15.54 8.47 1.61
N ASN A 140 -14.68 7.74 2.33
CA ASN A 140 -15.10 6.77 3.33
C ASN A 140 -15.80 7.45 4.52
N LYS A 141 -15.29 8.62 4.98
CA LYS A 141 -15.97 9.43 6.02
C LYS A 141 -17.40 9.78 5.64
N LYS A 142 -17.64 10.23 4.39
CA LYS A 142 -18.98 10.60 3.92
C LYS A 142 -19.92 9.41 3.74
N LEU A 143 -19.39 8.22 3.52
CA LEU A 143 -20.16 7.00 3.30
C LEU A 143 -20.37 6.18 4.58
N GLY A 144 -19.56 6.35 5.61
CA GLY A 144 -19.56 5.53 6.81
C GLY A 144 -20.93 5.42 7.49
N GLY A 145 -21.69 6.53 7.59
CA GLY A 145 -23.04 6.49 8.14
C GLY A 145 -24.07 5.75 7.28
N LYS A 146 -23.79 5.49 6.00
CA LYS A 146 -24.74 4.95 5.01
C LYS A 146 -24.55 3.47 4.72
N VAL A 147 -23.37 2.93 4.97
CA VAL A 147 -23.04 1.52 4.77
C VAL A 147 -23.36 0.69 6.01
N GLN A 148 -23.44 -0.61 5.87
CA GLN A 148 -23.75 -1.53 6.95
C GLN A 148 -22.50 -1.97 7.72
N CYS A 149 -21.35 -2.08 7.05
CA CYS A 149 -20.10 -2.55 7.66
C CYS A 149 -18.91 -1.69 7.22
N ILE A 150 -17.97 -1.47 8.12
CA ILE A 150 -16.76 -0.69 7.90
C ILE A 150 -15.57 -1.50 8.40
N CYS A 151 -14.87 -2.14 7.46
CA CYS A 151 -13.64 -2.88 7.73
C CYS A 151 -12.47 -1.90 7.83
N VAL A 152 -11.73 -1.93 8.94
CA VAL A 152 -10.61 -1.02 9.19
C VAL A 152 -9.32 -1.77 9.48
N ALA A 153 -8.19 -1.11 9.26
CA ALA A 153 -6.86 -1.68 9.48
C ALA A 153 -6.17 -1.14 10.75
N TYR A 154 -6.71 -0.11 11.37
CA TYR A 154 -6.12 0.56 12.53
C TYR A 154 -7.16 0.82 13.62
N GLU A 155 -6.70 0.83 14.87
CA GLU A 155 -7.49 1.23 16.04
C GLU A 155 -7.81 2.75 16.02
N GLY A 156 -8.80 3.19 16.82
CA GLY A 156 -9.17 4.60 16.97
C GLY A 156 -9.96 5.17 15.79
N MET A 157 -10.58 4.32 14.99
CA MET A 157 -11.35 4.73 13.81
C MET A 157 -12.77 5.20 14.14
N GLU A 158 -13.23 5.01 15.37
CA GLU A 158 -14.50 5.54 15.91
C GLU A 158 -14.58 7.07 15.89
N ARG A 159 -13.44 7.76 15.83
CA ARG A 159 -13.37 9.21 15.60
C ARG A 159 -13.83 9.64 14.20
N PHE A 160 -13.95 8.71 13.27
CA PHE A 160 -14.36 8.96 11.88
C PHE A 160 -15.64 8.24 11.48
N PHE A 161 -15.99 7.14 12.15
CA PHE A 161 -17.05 6.24 11.77
C PHE A 161 -17.93 5.85 12.96
N PRO A 162 -19.20 5.47 12.73
CA PRO A 162 -20.06 4.89 13.78
C PRO A 162 -19.41 3.62 14.35
N ALA A 163 -19.20 3.57 15.66
CA ALA A 163 -18.48 2.50 16.35
C ALA A 163 -19.13 1.11 16.15
N ASP A 164 -20.46 1.07 16.10
CA ASP A 164 -21.28 -0.13 15.91
C ASP A 164 -21.12 -0.80 14.55
N LYS A 165 -20.52 -0.09 13.57
CA LYS A 165 -20.27 -0.59 12.21
C LYS A 165 -18.83 -0.96 11.95
N ILE A 166 -17.91 -0.65 12.86
CA ILE A 166 -16.48 -0.89 12.69
C ILE A 166 -16.14 -2.34 13.00
N VAL A 167 -15.41 -2.96 12.06
CA VAL A 167 -14.79 -4.28 12.25
C VAL A 167 -13.30 -4.17 11.96
N MET A 168 -12.47 -4.57 12.94
CA MET A 168 -11.02 -4.62 12.79
C MET A 168 -10.63 -5.87 12.00
N THR A 169 -10.37 -5.68 10.70
CA THR A 169 -10.00 -6.77 9.79
C THR A 169 -8.53 -6.76 9.39
N GLY A 170 -7.91 -5.60 9.38
CA GLY A 170 -6.60 -5.38 8.77
C GLY A 170 -6.70 -5.02 7.28
N ASN A 171 -5.54 -4.85 6.66
CA ASN A 171 -5.42 -4.64 5.22
C ASN A 171 -5.25 -5.96 4.48
N PRO A 172 -6.01 -6.21 3.42
CA PRO A 172 -5.83 -7.40 2.58
C PRO A 172 -4.54 -7.25 1.76
N ILE A 173 -3.50 -7.92 2.20
CA ILE A 173 -2.20 -8.04 1.53
C ILE A 173 -2.07 -9.38 0.82
N ARG A 174 -1.04 -9.53 -0.01
CA ARG A 174 -0.74 -10.80 -0.67
C ARG A 174 -0.35 -11.88 0.35
N SER A 175 -0.78 -13.11 0.13
CA SER A 175 -0.53 -14.26 1.02
C SER A 175 0.95 -14.67 1.13
N VAL A 176 1.81 -14.18 0.25
CA VAL A 176 3.26 -14.41 0.30
C VAL A 176 3.95 -13.71 1.48
N PHE A 177 3.31 -12.68 2.07
CA PHE A 177 3.85 -12.00 3.24
C PHE A 177 3.47 -12.75 4.51
N VAL A 178 4.43 -13.49 5.01
CA VAL A 178 4.40 -14.27 6.24
C VAL A 178 5.63 -13.92 7.09
N PRO A 179 5.67 -14.30 8.38
CA PRO A 179 6.87 -14.12 9.18
C PRO A 179 8.10 -14.68 8.45
N CYS A 180 9.14 -13.85 8.29
CA CYS A 180 10.34 -14.23 7.57
C CYS A 180 11.07 -15.35 8.29
N THR A 181 11.37 -16.46 7.59
CA THR A 181 12.16 -17.57 8.11
C THR A 181 13.63 -17.43 7.70
N GLN A 182 14.49 -18.24 8.32
CA GLN A 182 15.91 -18.28 7.96
C GLN A 182 16.10 -18.79 6.51
N GLU A 183 15.29 -19.75 6.06
CA GLU A 183 15.32 -20.26 4.69
C GLU A 183 14.96 -19.17 3.68
N MET A 184 13.92 -18.38 3.98
CA MET A 184 13.55 -17.24 3.13
C MET A 184 14.66 -16.17 3.10
N LYS A 185 15.36 -15.96 4.22
CA LYS A 185 16.51 -15.04 4.26
C LYS A 185 17.63 -15.52 3.35
N GLU A 186 17.99 -16.79 3.43
CA GLU A 186 19.05 -17.40 2.61
C GLU A 186 18.68 -17.36 1.12
N GLU A 187 17.42 -17.68 0.77
CA GLU A 187 16.90 -17.54 -0.59
C GLU A 187 16.98 -16.10 -1.08
N GLY A 188 16.55 -15.13 -0.28
CA GLY A 188 16.58 -13.72 -0.63
C GLY A 188 18.00 -13.16 -0.77
N VAL A 189 18.93 -13.54 0.09
CA VAL A 189 20.35 -13.18 0.00
C VAL A 189 20.93 -13.69 -1.33
N LYS A 190 20.63 -14.93 -1.71
CA LYS A 190 21.04 -15.52 -2.99
C LYS A 190 20.39 -14.83 -4.20
N GLU A 191 19.06 -14.59 -4.13
CA GLU A 191 18.29 -13.97 -5.21
C GLU A 191 18.83 -12.58 -5.59
N TYR A 192 19.21 -11.79 -4.58
CA TYR A 192 19.72 -10.43 -4.80
C TYR A 192 21.25 -10.32 -4.85
N GLY A 193 21.97 -11.45 -4.79
CA GLY A 193 23.44 -11.48 -4.86
C GLY A 193 24.10 -10.71 -3.71
N LEU A 194 23.53 -10.79 -2.51
CA LEU A 194 24.07 -10.20 -1.30
C LEU A 194 25.11 -11.13 -0.65
N ASP A 195 26.01 -10.58 0.14
CA ASP A 195 27.04 -11.36 0.85
C ASP A 195 26.44 -11.94 2.15
N PRO A 196 26.33 -13.28 2.29
CA PRO A 196 25.75 -13.90 3.48
C PRO A 196 26.52 -13.62 4.79
N ALA A 197 27.78 -13.16 4.71
CA ALA A 197 28.57 -12.80 5.88
C ALA A 197 28.29 -11.38 6.38
N LYS A 198 27.53 -10.58 5.62
CA LYS A 198 27.22 -9.19 5.96
C LYS A 198 25.82 -9.02 6.53
N LYS A 199 25.54 -7.84 7.07
CA LYS A 199 24.21 -7.35 7.38
C LYS A 199 23.59 -6.65 6.18
N HIS A 200 22.25 -6.66 6.09
CA HIS A 200 21.56 -6.17 4.91
C HIS A 200 20.55 -5.08 5.23
N ILE A 201 20.60 -3.99 4.48
CA ILE A 201 19.57 -2.93 4.47
C ILE A 201 18.82 -2.98 3.15
N PHE A 202 17.49 -2.98 3.21
CA PHE A 202 16.66 -2.81 2.03
C PHE A 202 16.03 -1.43 1.99
N VAL A 203 16.25 -0.68 0.90
CA VAL A 203 15.74 0.69 0.70
C VAL A 203 14.68 0.69 -0.40
N VAL A 204 13.42 1.03 -0.05
CA VAL A 204 12.29 1.01 -0.97
C VAL A 204 11.39 2.24 -0.82
N GLY A 205 11.34 3.07 -1.84
CA GLY A 205 10.52 4.29 -1.87
C GLY A 205 9.08 4.09 -2.39
N GLY A 206 8.61 2.84 -2.50
CA GLY A 206 7.36 2.44 -3.15
C GLY A 206 7.56 2.04 -4.61
N SER A 207 6.54 1.49 -5.28
CA SER A 207 6.63 0.88 -6.62
C SER A 207 7.17 1.81 -7.72
N LEU A 208 6.98 3.11 -7.59
CA LEU A 208 7.47 4.11 -8.56
C LEU A 208 8.84 4.70 -8.15
N GLY A 209 9.37 4.31 -6.99
CA GLY A 209 10.52 4.95 -6.38
C GLY A 209 10.18 6.26 -5.67
N SER A 210 11.19 6.87 -5.07
CA SER A 210 11.08 8.16 -4.36
C SER A 210 12.28 9.04 -4.67
N SER A 211 12.02 10.23 -5.20
CA SER A 211 13.09 11.20 -5.46
C SER A 211 13.93 11.50 -4.22
N LYS A 212 13.28 11.66 -3.05
CA LYS A 212 13.98 11.92 -1.78
C LYS A 212 14.89 10.75 -1.38
N PHE A 213 14.41 9.51 -1.49
CA PHE A 213 15.22 8.31 -1.20
C PHE A 213 16.42 8.22 -2.14
N ASN A 214 16.17 8.42 -3.44
CA ASN A 214 17.22 8.38 -4.44
C ASN A 214 18.28 9.46 -4.22
N GLN A 215 17.87 10.69 -3.85
CA GLN A 215 18.80 11.75 -3.47
C GLN A 215 19.61 11.39 -2.22
N SER A 216 18.97 10.83 -1.20
CA SER A 216 19.63 10.39 0.04
C SER A 216 20.65 9.28 -0.22
N MET A 217 20.29 8.30 -1.06
CA MET A 217 21.21 7.23 -1.47
C MET A 217 22.40 7.78 -2.27
N ARG A 218 22.15 8.66 -3.24
CA ARG A 218 23.22 9.28 -4.02
C ARG A 218 24.19 10.05 -3.15
N LYS A 219 23.67 10.85 -2.19
CA LYS A 219 24.52 11.60 -1.24
C LYS A 219 25.40 10.64 -0.45
N TRP A 220 24.81 9.63 0.20
CA TRP A 220 25.53 8.65 1.01
C TRP A 220 26.59 7.87 0.21
N ILE A 221 26.30 7.51 -1.04
CA ILE A 221 27.23 6.83 -1.94
C ILE A 221 28.38 7.78 -2.34
N SER A 222 28.10 9.04 -2.70
CA SER A 222 29.14 10.03 -3.07
C SER A 222 30.06 10.39 -1.89
N GLU A 223 29.59 10.22 -0.67
CA GLU A 223 30.39 10.37 0.56
C GLU A 223 31.22 9.12 0.92
N GLY A 224 31.24 8.08 0.04
CA GLY A 224 32.01 6.86 0.23
C GLY A 224 31.32 5.81 1.11
N CYS A 225 29.98 5.83 1.20
CA CYS A 225 29.18 4.89 1.99
C CYS A 225 29.60 4.82 3.47
N PRO A 226 29.63 5.95 4.20
CA PRO A 226 30.13 5.97 5.56
C PRO A 226 29.34 5.00 6.46
N GLY A 227 30.06 4.18 7.23
CA GLY A 227 29.52 3.21 8.19
C GLY A 227 28.98 1.93 7.57
N SER A 228 29.32 1.63 6.30
CA SER A 228 28.88 0.43 5.58
C SER A 228 29.79 -0.78 5.76
N GLU A 229 30.79 -0.71 6.64
CA GLU A 229 31.67 -1.85 6.91
C GLU A 229 30.84 -3.07 7.38
N GLY A 230 30.91 -4.17 6.60
CA GLY A 230 30.12 -5.38 6.86
C GLY A 230 28.63 -5.24 6.56
N VAL A 231 28.24 -4.29 5.69
CA VAL A 231 26.85 -4.05 5.30
C VAL A 231 26.69 -4.06 3.78
N ASP A 232 25.67 -4.75 3.29
CA ASP A 232 25.18 -4.65 1.93
C ASP A 232 23.83 -3.90 1.88
N VAL A 233 23.61 -3.14 0.82
CA VAL A 233 22.36 -2.40 0.60
C VAL A 233 21.70 -2.87 -0.68
N LEU A 234 20.46 -3.35 -0.56
CA LEU A 234 19.55 -3.55 -1.69
C LEU A 234 18.69 -2.28 -1.86
N TRP A 235 18.68 -1.69 -3.06
CA TRP A 235 17.98 -0.44 -3.29
C TRP A 235 17.04 -0.50 -4.50
N GLN A 236 15.74 -0.27 -4.27
CA GLN A 236 14.78 -0.08 -5.35
C GLN A 236 14.68 1.41 -5.70
N CYS A 237 15.25 1.81 -6.82
CA CYS A 237 15.29 3.22 -7.24
C CYS A 237 14.00 3.69 -7.95
N GLY A 238 13.25 2.79 -8.56
CA GLY A 238 12.04 3.09 -9.34
C GLY A 238 12.32 3.35 -10.82
N LYS A 239 11.39 2.88 -11.67
CA LYS A 239 11.54 2.88 -13.14
C LYS A 239 11.88 4.25 -13.73
N TYR A 240 11.25 5.33 -13.23
CA TYR A 240 11.47 6.68 -13.77
C TYR A 240 12.87 7.23 -13.48
N TYR A 241 13.54 6.70 -12.47
CA TYR A 241 14.86 7.17 -12.04
C TYR A 241 16.00 6.30 -12.55
N LYS A 242 15.69 5.09 -13.06
CA LYS A 242 16.68 4.05 -13.38
C LYS A 242 17.82 4.55 -14.27
N ALA A 243 17.53 5.20 -15.38
CA ALA A 243 18.56 5.68 -16.30
C ALA A 243 19.53 6.67 -15.65
N GLY A 244 19.01 7.63 -14.85
CA GLY A 244 19.87 8.59 -14.13
C GLY A 244 20.64 7.96 -12.97
N ILE A 245 20.12 6.89 -12.38
CA ILE A 245 20.82 6.11 -11.35
C ILE A 245 21.90 5.24 -11.99
N ASP A 246 21.65 4.63 -13.16
CA ASP A 246 22.65 3.84 -13.89
C ASP A 246 23.88 4.69 -14.22
N GLN A 247 23.68 5.89 -14.76
CA GLN A 247 24.75 6.81 -15.04
C GLN A 247 25.53 7.18 -13.76
N PHE A 248 24.83 7.55 -12.70
CA PHE A 248 25.44 7.91 -11.43
C PHE A 248 26.26 6.73 -10.84
N MET A 249 25.69 5.53 -10.83
CA MET A 249 26.39 4.35 -10.31
C MET A 249 27.61 3.96 -11.15
N ALA A 250 27.58 4.15 -12.47
CA ALA A 250 28.74 3.94 -13.33
C ALA A 250 29.87 4.92 -12.98
N GLU A 251 29.55 6.22 -12.80
CA GLU A 251 30.52 7.24 -12.42
C GLU A 251 31.15 6.97 -11.04
N GLU A 252 30.31 6.64 -10.03
CA GLU A 252 30.81 6.39 -8.68
C GLU A 252 31.60 5.07 -8.58
N THR A 253 31.17 4.03 -9.31
CA THR A 253 31.89 2.74 -9.36
C THR A 253 33.25 2.87 -10.05
N ALA A 254 33.38 3.76 -11.05
CA ALA A 254 34.68 4.04 -11.66
C ALA A 254 35.67 4.69 -10.66
N LYS A 255 35.18 5.47 -9.68
CA LYS A 255 35.98 6.05 -8.60
C LYS A 255 36.26 5.04 -7.48
N ASN A 256 35.28 4.21 -7.13
CA ASN A 256 35.35 3.19 -6.07
C ASN A 256 34.77 1.87 -6.55
N PRO A 257 35.57 0.94 -7.09
CA PRO A 257 35.11 -0.36 -7.57
C PRO A 257 34.43 -1.24 -6.51
N ALA A 258 34.77 -1.08 -5.24
CA ALA A 258 34.17 -1.83 -4.13
C ALA A 258 32.70 -1.47 -3.90
N LEU A 259 32.20 -0.39 -4.50
CA LEU A 259 30.79 0.00 -4.43
C LEU A 259 29.85 -1.10 -4.98
N LYS A 260 30.30 -1.88 -5.98
CA LYS A 260 29.58 -3.03 -6.52
C LYS A 260 29.30 -4.12 -5.47
N ASP A 261 30.17 -4.23 -4.49
CA ASP A 261 30.07 -5.22 -3.41
C ASP A 261 29.32 -4.68 -2.18
N THR A 262 28.90 -3.40 -2.23
CA THR A 262 28.18 -2.76 -1.13
C THR A 262 26.74 -2.41 -1.52
N VAL A 263 26.48 -2.02 -2.79
CA VAL A 263 25.16 -1.57 -3.22
C VAL A 263 24.67 -2.38 -4.42
N ARG A 264 23.56 -3.06 -4.24
CA ARG A 264 22.76 -3.66 -5.30
C ARG A 264 21.54 -2.79 -5.55
N TYR A 265 21.20 -2.49 -6.79
CA TYR A 265 20.04 -1.65 -7.10
C TYR A 265 19.28 -2.14 -8.31
N SER A 266 17.97 -1.92 -8.28
CA SER A 266 17.06 -2.25 -9.36
C SER A 266 15.98 -1.17 -9.49
N ASP A 267 15.37 -1.07 -10.67
CA ASP A 267 14.19 -0.22 -10.87
C ASP A 267 12.95 -0.77 -10.16
N PHE A 268 12.84 -2.11 -10.08
CA PHE A 268 11.70 -2.78 -9.46
C PHE A 268 12.10 -4.12 -8.83
N ILE A 269 11.56 -4.39 -7.66
CA ILE A 269 11.72 -5.65 -6.92
C ILE A 269 10.44 -6.48 -7.05
N GLY A 270 10.52 -7.60 -7.77
CA GLY A 270 9.39 -8.50 -8.02
C GLY A 270 9.05 -9.36 -6.80
N ARG A 271 10.06 -9.99 -6.21
CA ARG A 271 9.96 -10.84 -5.01
C ARG A 271 10.20 -10.01 -3.75
N MET A 272 9.23 -9.12 -3.47
CA MET A 272 9.27 -8.24 -2.28
C MET A 272 9.34 -9.04 -0.98
N ASP A 273 8.72 -10.21 -0.94
CA ASP A 273 8.78 -11.16 0.15
C ASP A 273 10.24 -11.56 0.47
N LEU A 274 11.01 -11.93 -0.53
CA LEU A 274 12.43 -12.28 -0.38
C LEU A 274 13.30 -11.05 -0.06
N ALA A 275 12.97 -9.88 -0.61
CA ALA A 275 13.70 -8.66 -0.28
C ALA A 275 13.52 -8.28 1.21
N TYR A 276 12.30 -8.42 1.73
CA TYR A 276 12.05 -8.25 3.16
C TYR A 276 12.79 -9.32 3.98
N ALA A 277 12.75 -10.59 3.58
CA ALA A 277 13.42 -11.67 4.29
C ALA A 277 14.94 -11.49 4.34
N ALA A 278 15.57 -11.09 3.22
CA ALA A 278 17.00 -10.83 3.15
C ALA A 278 17.46 -9.70 4.08
N ALA A 279 16.62 -8.67 4.27
CA ALA A 279 16.98 -7.48 5.02
C ALA A 279 16.99 -7.71 6.54
N ASP A 280 18.00 -7.20 7.24
CA ASP A 280 17.99 -7.04 8.70
C ASP A 280 17.23 -5.76 9.09
N VAL A 281 17.31 -4.70 8.27
CA VAL A 281 16.58 -3.45 8.46
C VAL A 281 16.00 -3.00 7.12
N VAL A 282 14.73 -2.58 7.12
CA VAL A 282 14.08 -2.02 5.95
C VAL A 282 13.90 -0.51 6.12
N ILE A 283 14.22 0.26 5.09
CA ILE A 283 13.89 1.68 4.98
C ILE A 283 12.74 1.81 3.97
N SER A 284 11.59 2.31 4.39
CA SER A 284 10.40 2.32 3.54
C SER A 284 9.54 3.58 3.71
N ARG A 285 8.74 3.88 2.69
CA ARG A 285 7.55 4.72 2.85
C ARG A 285 6.50 3.96 3.67
N SER A 286 5.64 4.70 4.36
CA SER A 286 4.59 4.15 5.23
C SER A 286 3.20 4.12 4.55
N GLY A 287 3.16 3.68 3.29
CA GLY A 287 1.90 3.36 2.62
C GLY A 287 1.19 2.20 3.33
N ALA A 288 -0.14 2.22 3.35
CA ALA A 288 -0.94 1.26 4.11
C ALA A 288 -0.60 -0.21 3.83
N SER A 289 -0.43 -0.59 2.55
CA SER A 289 -0.05 -1.96 2.19
C SER A 289 1.36 -2.30 2.69
N SER A 290 2.34 -1.39 2.48
CA SER A 290 3.72 -1.62 2.92
C SER A 290 3.84 -1.79 4.43
N VAL A 291 3.11 -0.98 5.21
CA VAL A 291 3.05 -1.13 6.67
C VAL A 291 2.51 -2.50 7.06
N SER A 292 1.40 -2.93 6.45
CA SER A 292 0.79 -4.23 6.75
C SER A 292 1.66 -5.40 6.29
N GLU A 293 2.33 -5.28 5.14
CA GLU A 293 3.29 -6.28 4.63
C GLU A 293 4.50 -6.42 5.57
N LEU A 294 5.05 -5.30 6.05
CA LEU A 294 6.19 -5.30 6.99
C LEU A 294 5.82 -5.87 8.37
N CYS A 295 4.61 -5.58 8.85
CA CYS A 295 4.08 -6.23 10.06
C CYS A 295 3.96 -7.75 9.88
N ALA A 296 3.36 -8.19 8.76
CA ALA A 296 3.20 -9.62 8.48
C ALA A 296 4.53 -10.36 8.29
N ALA A 297 5.53 -9.66 7.73
CA ALA A 297 6.89 -10.17 7.56
C ALA A 297 7.74 -10.09 8.84
N HIS A 298 7.22 -9.52 9.93
CA HIS A 298 7.94 -9.27 11.18
C HIS A 298 9.27 -8.55 10.96
N LYS A 299 9.26 -7.38 10.29
CA LYS A 299 10.49 -6.67 9.93
C LYS A 299 10.73 -5.40 10.74
N ALA A 300 11.97 -5.24 11.19
CA ALA A 300 12.46 -3.99 11.74
C ALA A 300 12.51 -2.93 10.61
N VAL A 301 11.83 -1.79 10.80
CA VAL A 301 11.67 -0.78 9.77
C VAL A 301 11.93 0.63 10.27
N VAL A 302 12.60 1.41 9.42
CA VAL A 302 12.71 2.87 9.52
C VAL A 302 11.77 3.48 8.49
N PHE A 303 10.65 4.02 8.92
CA PHE A 303 9.71 4.70 8.04
C PHE A 303 10.14 6.12 7.74
N ILE A 304 9.96 6.52 6.48
CA ILE A 304 10.08 7.90 6.02
C ILE A 304 8.77 8.27 5.32
N PRO A 305 7.77 8.80 6.05
CA PRO A 305 6.48 9.15 5.49
C PRO A 305 6.60 10.17 4.36
N SER A 306 5.84 9.99 3.28
CA SER A 306 5.77 10.97 2.20
C SER A 306 4.90 12.15 2.62
N PRO A 307 5.37 13.40 2.50
CA PRO A 307 4.55 14.59 2.78
C PRO A 307 3.53 14.88 1.66
N ASN A 308 3.67 14.24 0.50
CA ASN A 308 2.87 14.51 -0.70
C ASN A 308 1.62 13.62 -0.81
N VAL A 309 1.05 13.23 0.32
CA VAL A 309 -0.15 12.38 0.38
C VAL A 309 -1.35 13.12 0.99
N ALA A 310 -2.55 12.60 0.76
CA ALA A 310 -3.75 13.19 1.33
C ALA A 310 -3.78 13.02 2.85
N GLU A 311 -4.22 14.06 3.58
CA GLU A 311 -4.51 13.97 5.03
C GLU A 311 -3.30 13.43 5.84
N ASP A 312 -2.08 13.60 5.35
CA ASP A 312 -0.84 13.10 5.97
C ASP A 312 -0.92 11.64 6.45
N HIS A 313 -1.70 10.82 5.72
CA HIS A 313 -2.01 9.44 6.16
C HIS A 313 -0.75 8.57 6.34
N GLN A 314 0.36 8.84 5.62
CA GLN A 314 1.58 8.07 5.83
C GLN A 314 2.22 8.32 7.19
N THR A 315 2.22 9.56 7.68
CA THR A 315 2.66 9.85 9.05
C THR A 315 1.77 9.16 10.07
N HIS A 316 0.44 9.20 9.87
CA HIS A 316 -0.49 8.49 10.76
C HIS A 316 -0.25 6.97 10.78
N ASN A 317 -0.02 6.35 9.63
CA ASN A 317 0.29 4.92 9.52
C ASN A 317 1.60 4.57 10.25
N ALA A 318 2.68 5.33 10.01
CA ALA A 318 3.96 5.12 10.69
C ALA A 318 3.85 5.27 12.20
N MET A 319 3.17 6.35 12.66
CA MET A 319 3.02 6.64 14.09
C MET A 319 2.19 5.59 14.83
N ALA A 320 1.30 4.86 14.16
CA ALA A 320 0.60 3.74 14.77
C ALA A 320 1.57 2.63 15.24
N LEU A 321 2.64 2.38 14.47
CA LEU A 321 3.69 1.42 14.83
C LEU A 321 4.70 2.02 15.81
N VAL A 322 5.13 3.25 15.58
CA VAL A 322 6.14 3.93 16.41
C VAL A 322 5.67 4.04 17.86
N ARG A 323 4.40 4.37 18.11
CA ARG A 323 3.82 4.45 19.46
C ARG A 323 3.78 3.11 20.20
N LYS A 324 3.83 2.00 19.47
CA LYS A 324 3.88 0.63 20.01
C LYS A 324 5.30 0.03 19.97
N ASP A 325 6.32 0.85 19.77
CA ASP A 325 7.73 0.46 19.62
C ASP A 325 7.94 -0.65 18.58
N ALA A 326 7.16 -0.59 17.47
CA ALA A 326 7.20 -1.57 16.37
C ALA A 326 7.89 -1.01 15.11
N ALA A 327 8.32 0.24 15.12
CA ALA A 327 9.04 0.89 14.02
C ALA A 327 9.78 2.13 14.50
N MET A 328 10.76 2.56 13.70
CA MET A 328 11.38 3.89 13.80
C MET A 328 10.85 4.82 12.70
N ILE A 329 11.01 6.14 12.90
CA ILE A 329 10.58 7.15 11.94
C ILE A 329 11.65 8.22 11.74
N VAL A 330 11.85 8.61 10.49
CA VAL A 330 12.63 9.78 10.08
C VAL A 330 11.72 10.67 9.24
N LYS A 331 11.72 11.98 9.50
CA LYS A 331 10.95 12.93 8.68
C LYS A 331 11.52 13.01 7.27
N ASP A 332 10.67 13.14 6.25
CA ASP A 332 11.12 13.26 4.84
C ASP A 332 12.10 14.45 4.65
N ALA A 333 11.88 15.54 5.35
CA ALA A 333 12.79 16.70 5.32
C ALA A 333 14.21 16.33 5.77
N ASP A 334 14.34 15.46 6.76
CA ASP A 334 15.61 15.05 7.35
C ASP A 334 16.26 13.84 6.64
N ALA A 335 15.61 13.26 5.64
CA ALA A 335 16.04 11.99 5.04
C ALA A 335 17.45 12.05 4.45
N MET A 336 17.85 13.19 3.88
CA MET A 336 19.20 13.39 3.30
C MET A 336 20.32 13.15 4.33
N GLU A 337 20.07 13.50 5.58
CA GLU A 337 21.08 13.45 6.65
C GLU A 337 20.88 12.23 7.58
N LYS A 338 19.64 11.74 7.72
CA LYS A 338 19.31 10.77 8.77
C LYS A 338 18.90 9.39 8.25
N MET A 339 18.53 9.25 6.96
CA MET A 339 18.00 7.98 6.44
C MET A 339 18.98 6.81 6.65
N MET A 340 20.15 6.88 6.03
CA MET A 340 21.16 5.83 6.15
C MET A 340 21.80 5.78 7.54
N PRO A 341 22.20 6.89 8.18
CA PRO A 341 22.74 6.84 9.54
C PRO A 341 21.80 6.17 10.55
N THR A 342 20.48 6.43 10.50
CA THR A 342 19.52 5.78 11.42
C THR A 342 19.47 4.26 11.22
N ALA A 343 19.45 3.78 9.97
CA ALA A 343 19.42 2.35 9.69
C ALA A 343 20.75 1.66 10.07
N LEU A 344 21.88 2.28 9.78
CA LEU A 344 23.19 1.78 10.14
C LEU A 344 23.41 1.74 11.68
N GLU A 345 22.89 2.75 12.39
CA GLU A 345 22.88 2.74 13.85
C GLU A 345 22.00 1.61 14.41
N LEU A 346 20.81 1.40 13.80
CA LEU A 346 19.91 0.32 14.19
C LEU A 346 20.56 -1.06 14.00
N LEU A 347 21.29 -1.28 12.89
CA LEU A 347 22.01 -2.53 12.64
C LEU A 347 23.02 -2.90 13.73
N ARG A 348 23.55 -1.91 14.46
CA ARG A 348 24.48 -2.12 15.58
C ARG A 348 23.77 -2.49 16.89
N LYS A 349 22.43 -2.53 16.89
CA LYS A 349 21.58 -2.76 18.07
C LYS A 349 20.67 -3.99 17.86
N PRO A 350 21.22 -5.22 17.86
CA PRO A 350 20.45 -6.44 17.55
C PRO A 350 19.25 -6.64 18.47
N GLU A 351 19.36 -6.28 19.75
CA GLU A 351 18.25 -6.37 20.71
C GLU A 351 17.11 -5.42 20.33
N LYS A 352 17.44 -4.22 19.80
CA LYS A 352 16.41 -3.27 19.33
C LYS A 352 15.73 -3.79 18.07
N ILE A 353 16.47 -4.39 17.14
CA ILE A 353 15.91 -5.03 15.94
C ILE A 353 14.92 -6.11 16.38
N ALA A 354 15.33 -7.04 17.25
CA ALA A 354 14.47 -8.12 17.73
C ALA A 354 13.19 -7.58 18.40
N SER A 355 13.31 -6.54 19.24
CA SER A 355 12.16 -5.88 19.87
C SER A 355 11.20 -5.27 18.82
N LEU A 356 11.73 -4.58 17.81
CA LEU A 356 10.91 -3.99 16.75
C LEU A 356 10.18 -5.06 15.92
N GLU A 357 10.87 -6.16 15.58
CA GLU A 357 10.32 -7.29 14.83
C GLU A 357 9.22 -8.01 15.61
N GLU A 358 9.44 -8.29 16.91
CA GLU A 358 8.42 -8.88 17.79
C GLU A 358 7.18 -7.98 17.88
N ASN A 359 7.37 -6.69 18.11
CA ASN A 359 6.26 -5.75 18.23
C ASN A 359 5.52 -5.54 16.90
N ALA A 360 6.24 -5.49 15.75
CA ALA A 360 5.63 -5.45 14.43
C ALA A 360 4.77 -6.70 14.18
N GLY A 361 5.27 -7.88 14.57
CA GLY A 361 4.53 -9.13 14.49
C GLY A 361 3.23 -9.13 15.32
N LYS A 362 3.25 -8.55 16.52
CA LYS A 362 2.03 -8.39 17.35
C LYS A 362 0.99 -7.48 16.70
N MET A 363 1.40 -6.60 15.80
CA MET A 363 0.50 -5.72 15.03
C MET A 363 0.05 -6.31 13.71
N ALA A 364 0.58 -7.46 13.32
CA ALA A 364 0.14 -8.15 12.11
C ALA A 364 -1.32 -8.59 12.25
N LEU A 365 -2.10 -8.33 11.20
CA LEU A 365 -3.50 -8.77 11.10
C LEU A 365 -3.59 -9.76 9.93
N PRO A 366 -3.24 -11.04 10.16
CA PRO A 366 -3.31 -12.06 9.12
C PRO A 366 -4.75 -12.30 8.70
N ASP A 367 -4.91 -12.88 7.51
CA ASP A 367 -6.21 -13.27 6.96
C ASP A 367 -7.21 -12.11 6.77
N ALA A 368 -6.70 -10.87 6.63
CA ALA A 368 -7.57 -9.70 6.46
C ALA A 368 -8.56 -9.86 5.29
N ALA A 369 -8.12 -10.39 4.15
CA ALA A 369 -9.00 -10.65 3.02
C ALA A 369 -10.09 -11.66 3.37
N ARG A 370 -9.79 -12.69 4.17
CA ARG A 370 -10.76 -13.67 4.65
C ARG A 370 -11.76 -13.03 5.61
N LYS A 371 -11.29 -12.28 6.60
CA LYS A 371 -12.17 -11.57 7.55
C LYS A 371 -13.11 -10.61 6.83
N ILE A 372 -12.63 -9.87 5.83
CA ILE A 372 -13.48 -8.99 5.01
C ILE A 372 -14.50 -9.80 4.21
N ALA A 373 -14.11 -10.93 3.64
CA ALA A 373 -15.03 -11.80 2.92
C ALA A 373 -16.13 -12.36 3.87
N ASP A 374 -15.77 -12.75 5.08
CA ASP A 374 -16.74 -13.22 6.08
C ASP A 374 -17.73 -12.09 6.45
N GLU A 375 -17.30 -10.83 6.58
CA GLU A 375 -18.21 -9.70 6.78
C GLU A 375 -19.11 -9.46 5.55
N ILE A 376 -18.61 -9.66 4.34
CA ILE A 376 -19.42 -9.58 3.12
C ILE A 376 -20.51 -10.65 3.14
N TYR A 377 -20.21 -11.89 3.50
CA TYR A 377 -21.18 -12.97 3.59
C TYR A 377 -22.24 -12.75 4.67
N LYS A 378 -21.96 -12.01 5.74
CA LYS A 378 -22.96 -11.65 6.77
C LYS A 378 -23.99 -10.63 6.26
N LEU A 379 -23.71 -9.91 5.19
CA LEU A 379 -24.58 -8.88 4.64
C LEU A 379 -25.62 -9.42 3.62
N VAL A 380 -25.48 -10.71 3.20
CA VAL A 380 -26.26 -11.28 2.08
C VAL A 380 -26.95 -12.59 2.39
#